data_5c7400c288a4d03177ceba68281cf74d
#
_entry.id   5c7400c288a4d03177ceba68281cf74d
#
_cell.length_a   1.000
_cell.length_b   1.000
_cell.length_c   1.000
_cell.angle_alpha   90.00
_cell.angle_beta   90.00
_cell.angle_gamma   90.00
#
_symmetry.space_group_name_H-M   'P 1'
#
loop_
_entity.id
_entity.type
_entity.pdbx_description
1 polymer ?
#
loop_
_entity_poly.entity_id
_entity_poly.type
_entity_poly.pdbx_seq_one_letter_code
_entity_poly.pdbx_strand_id
1 'polypeptide(L)'
;MIDTTGRPLPATRPLRRGLAAFALALVGALAVAMDPALAIVDVSAVSLVDPDANAVILASPATSAAARGTTPQAMAGAASDALLASSSMMRAHTAAGAMPERGNVTTARRRRIAVGGLDRNYLVQPVPGARGAGRLPVVVLLHGGSQSAEDIWRDTSLPTLGAREGFLVVAPEALDRHWNDVRGASIAGSPASTVDDVRFLRAVIAEVIAQDHGDPSAVFMVGSSHGGFMTMRFACDAGEALRAAASLLSTMPDALARNCKSPRPLPWLAVNGTLDPAVPFAGQVDGTVRRGETQAALRSANDTFRFWADRAGCAAPTAREALTDQATDERHRWAERIVRSNCVSGQVSQQVVLHGSGHVIPGLATDNRLAERAVGPAAPEVDGGTLVWMHFKATLLK
;
A
#
# COMPACT_ATOMS: atom_id res chain seq x y z
N MET A 1 -56.52 24.42 19.39
CA MET A 1 -56.66 23.76 18.07
C MET A 1 -56.70 22.26 18.31
N ILE A 2 -57.71 21.59 17.78
CA ILE A 2 -57.92 20.14 17.87
C ILE A 2 -57.61 19.54 16.48
N ASP A 3 -57.09 18.33 16.46
CA ASP A 3 -56.83 17.61 15.21
C ASP A 3 -58.12 17.05 14.60
N THR A 4 -58.08 16.49 13.44
CA THR A 4 -59.25 15.95 12.72
C THR A 4 -59.93 14.76 13.40
N THR A 5 -59.40 14.32 14.55
CA THR A 5 -59.95 13.21 15.36
C THR A 5 -60.43 13.67 16.74
N GLY A 6 -60.44 14.99 17.04
CA GLY A 6 -60.99 15.58 18.26
C GLY A 6 -60.04 15.55 19.46
N ARG A 7 -58.74 15.36 19.29
CA ARG A 7 -57.76 15.38 20.40
C ARG A 7 -57.02 16.71 20.51
N PRO A 8 -56.77 17.24 21.72
CA PRO A 8 -56.02 18.47 21.90
C PRO A 8 -54.52 18.26 21.62
N LEU A 9 -53.92 19.18 20.87
CA LEU A 9 -52.49 19.22 20.61
C LEU A 9 -51.74 19.69 21.87
N PRO A 10 -50.53 19.15 22.15
CA PRO A 10 -49.75 19.57 23.31
C PRO A 10 -49.20 20.99 23.14
N ALA A 11 -49.28 21.78 24.20
CA ALA A 11 -48.85 23.16 24.26
C ALA A 11 -47.31 23.27 24.09
N THR A 12 -46.87 24.11 23.15
CA THR A 12 -45.47 24.49 22.97
C THR A 12 -45.00 25.41 24.10
N ARG A 13 -43.97 25.00 24.84
CA ARG A 13 -43.29 25.83 25.84
C ARG A 13 -42.38 26.83 25.15
N PRO A 14 -42.34 28.11 25.59
CA PRO A 14 -41.46 29.11 25.02
C PRO A 14 -40.00 28.93 25.49
N LEU A 15 -39.05 29.05 24.56
CA LEU A 15 -37.61 29.15 24.84
C LEU A 15 -37.37 30.49 25.60
N ARG A 16 -36.89 30.39 26.82
CA ARG A 16 -36.32 31.52 27.56
C ARG A 16 -34.90 31.81 27.03
N ARG A 17 -34.74 32.98 26.43
CA ARG A 17 -33.44 33.64 26.23
C ARG A 17 -32.93 34.08 27.61
N GLY A 18 -31.77 33.61 28.02
CA GLY A 18 -31.02 34.10 29.16
C GLY A 18 -29.67 34.65 28.68
N LEU A 19 -29.61 35.98 28.54
CA LEU A 19 -28.35 36.72 28.59
C LEU A 19 -27.92 36.79 30.06
N ALA A 20 -26.67 36.47 30.35
CA ALA A 20 -25.95 37.00 31.49
C ALA A 20 -24.48 37.06 31.18
N ALA A 21 -24.00 38.28 31.11
CA ALA A 21 -22.61 38.68 31.20
C ALA A 21 -22.14 38.61 32.66
N PHE A 22 -20.82 38.77 32.87
CA PHE A 22 -19.99 38.92 34.09
C PHE A 22 -19.05 37.73 34.29
N ALA A 23 -17.75 37.89 34.57
CA ALA A 23 -16.93 39.05 34.87
C ALA A 23 -15.46 38.71 34.71
N LEU A 24 -14.63 39.71 34.40
CA LEU A 24 -13.18 39.73 34.62
C LEU A 24 -12.85 39.53 36.12
N ALA A 25 -11.79 38.80 36.40
CA ALA A 25 -10.70 39.04 37.35
C ALA A 25 -10.10 37.69 37.79
N LEU A 26 -8.86 37.38 37.63
CA LEU A 26 -7.73 37.76 38.47
C LEU A 26 -6.41 37.34 37.83
N VAL A 27 -5.54 38.32 37.63
CA VAL A 27 -4.14 38.15 37.38
C VAL A 27 -3.48 37.70 38.66
N GLY A 28 -2.87 36.52 38.68
CA GLY A 28 -2.02 36.02 39.75
C GLY A 28 -0.65 35.70 39.17
N ALA A 29 0.26 36.65 39.25
CA ALA A 29 1.66 36.46 38.96
C ALA A 29 2.32 35.49 39.95
N LEU A 30 2.85 34.38 39.45
CA LEU A 30 3.84 33.60 40.14
C LEU A 30 5.16 33.74 39.41
N ALA A 31 6.00 34.68 39.88
CA ALA A 31 7.38 34.81 39.49
C ALA A 31 8.15 33.64 40.14
N VAL A 32 8.61 32.70 39.32
CA VAL A 32 9.66 31.76 39.75
C VAL A 32 10.97 32.29 39.20
N ALA A 33 11.87 32.61 40.11
CA ALA A 33 13.23 33.09 39.86
C ALA A 33 13.99 32.07 39.01
N MET A 34 14.47 32.46 37.86
CA MET A 34 15.46 31.72 37.06
C MET A 34 16.86 32.19 37.51
N ASP A 35 17.65 31.26 37.97
CA ASP A 35 19.06 31.39 38.32
C ASP A 35 19.89 31.57 37.02
N PRO A 36 20.71 32.62 36.86
CA PRO A 36 21.53 32.84 35.69
C PRO A 36 22.89 32.22 35.82
N ALA A 37 23.00 30.91 35.80
CA ALA A 37 24.27 30.21 35.73
C ALA A 37 24.15 28.91 34.94
N LEU A 38 24.08 29.01 33.62
CA LEU A 38 24.38 27.89 32.74
C LEU A 38 25.21 28.36 31.55
N ALA A 39 26.40 27.83 31.53
CA ALA A 39 27.56 28.11 30.73
C ALA A 39 27.29 28.13 29.23
N ILE A 40 27.93 29.08 28.60
CA ILE A 40 28.26 29.14 27.17
C ILE A 40 29.03 27.88 26.81
N VAL A 41 28.46 27.01 25.97
CA VAL A 41 29.20 25.93 25.31
C VAL A 41 29.85 26.51 24.06
N ASP A 42 31.15 26.59 24.09
CA ASP A 42 32.02 26.99 22.99
C ASP A 42 31.94 25.97 21.84
N VAL A 43 31.46 26.39 20.69
CA VAL A 43 31.37 25.57 19.46
C VAL A 43 32.60 25.85 18.60
N SER A 44 33.77 25.55 19.13
CA SER A 44 35.05 25.71 18.40
C SER A 44 35.89 24.43 18.49
N ALA A 45 35.38 23.32 17.95
CA ALA A 45 36.22 22.15 17.65
C ALA A 45 35.51 21.27 16.61
N VAL A 46 35.43 21.74 15.36
CA VAL A 46 35.21 20.85 14.19
C VAL A 46 36.59 20.40 13.76
N SER A 47 37.00 19.22 14.16
CA SER A 47 38.19 18.55 13.65
C SER A 47 37.88 17.96 12.30
N LEU A 48 38.54 18.46 11.28
CA LEU A 48 38.58 17.87 9.93
C LEU A 48 39.32 16.51 10.03
N VAL A 49 38.66 15.42 9.72
CA VAL A 49 39.27 14.11 9.55
C VAL A 49 39.82 13.99 8.16
N ASP A 50 41.11 13.71 8.06
CA ASP A 50 41.92 13.49 6.88
C ASP A 50 41.43 12.22 6.09
N PRO A 51 41.26 12.28 4.77
CA PRO A 51 40.78 11.14 3.97
C PRO A 51 41.84 10.13 3.54
N ASP A 52 43.10 10.22 4.01
CA ASP A 52 44.18 9.35 3.56
C ASP A 52 44.82 8.51 4.71
N ALA A 53 44.07 7.50 5.21
CA ALA A 53 44.65 6.46 6.04
C ALA A 53 44.58 5.10 5.32
N ASN A 54 45.72 4.70 4.76
CA ASN A 54 46.03 3.38 4.23
C ASN A 54 45.82 2.27 5.27
N ALA A 55 44.88 1.36 5.04
CA ALA A 55 44.75 0.11 5.77
C ALA A 55 45.51 -1.02 5.02
N VAL A 56 46.51 -1.59 5.70
CA VAL A 56 47.25 -2.75 5.23
C VAL A 56 46.40 -4.02 5.31
N ILE A 57 46.14 -4.66 4.20
CA ILE A 57 45.44 -5.96 4.12
C ILE A 57 46.46 -7.07 4.23
N LEU A 58 46.42 -7.89 5.28
CA LEU A 58 47.10 -9.16 5.32
C LEU A 58 46.29 -10.24 4.61
N ALA A 59 46.84 -10.77 3.52
CA ALA A 59 46.24 -11.88 2.78
C ALA A 59 46.66 -13.21 3.36
N SER A 60 45.72 -14.12 3.62
CA SER A 60 45.95 -15.55 3.82
C SER A 60 45.47 -16.35 2.63
N PRO A 61 46.14 -17.41 2.19
CA PRO A 61 45.78 -18.10 0.97
C PRO A 61 44.67 -19.13 1.20
N ALA A 62 43.60 -19.03 0.40
CA ALA A 62 42.59 -20.06 0.33
C ALA A 62 42.75 -20.86 -0.95
N THR A 63 42.72 -22.17 -0.78
CA THR A 63 42.84 -23.20 -1.80
C THR A 63 41.65 -23.20 -2.76
N SER A 64 42.00 -23.36 -4.06
CA SER A 64 41.14 -23.48 -5.22
C SER A 64 40.21 -24.70 -5.15
N ALA A 65 38.90 -24.47 -5.36
CA ALA A 65 37.98 -25.44 -5.97
C ALA A 65 37.13 -24.70 -7.00
N ALA A 66 37.38 -24.97 -8.27
CA ALA A 66 36.68 -24.35 -9.37
C ALA A 66 35.26 -24.92 -9.53
N ALA A 67 34.25 -24.20 -9.03
CA ALA A 67 32.87 -24.33 -9.49
C ALA A 67 32.62 -23.21 -10.51
N ARG A 68 32.21 -23.57 -11.73
CA ARG A 68 31.82 -22.62 -12.77
C ARG A 68 30.51 -21.95 -12.32
N GLY A 69 30.62 -20.85 -11.60
CA GLY A 69 29.50 -20.02 -11.17
C GLY A 69 29.31 -18.86 -12.14
N THR A 70 28.12 -18.72 -12.66
CA THR A 70 27.64 -17.48 -13.28
C THR A 70 27.86 -16.33 -12.32
N THR A 71 28.55 -15.28 -12.76
CA THR A 71 28.91 -14.15 -11.93
C THR A 71 27.65 -13.37 -11.48
N PRO A 72 27.63 -12.81 -10.25
CA PRO A 72 26.50 -11.99 -9.75
C PRO A 72 26.17 -10.79 -10.65
N GLN A 73 27.12 -10.28 -11.41
CA GLN A 73 26.94 -9.20 -12.38
C GLN A 73 26.07 -9.57 -13.58
N ALA A 74 26.12 -10.83 -14.07
CA ALA A 74 25.29 -11.28 -15.17
C ALA A 74 23.82 -11.41 -14.76
N MET A 75 23.54 -11.73 -13.47
CA MET A 75 22.17 -11.83 -12.96
C MET A 75 21.56 -10.45 -12.68
N ALA A 76 22.37 -9.45 -12.29
CA ALA A 76 21.90 -8.08 -12.10
C ALA A 76 21.52 -7.41 -13.43
N GLY A 77 22.26 -7.71 -14.51
CA GLY A 77 21.94 -7.25 -15.86
C GLY A 77 20.58 -7.73 -16.35
N ALA A 78 20.30 -9.04 -16.24
CA ALA A 78 19.05 -9.62 -16.72
C ALA A 78 17.79 -9.07 -16.00
N ALA A 79 17.91 -8.69 -14.72
CA ALA A 79 16.81 -8.06 -13.97
C ALA A 79 16.55 -6.62 -14.41
N SER A 80 17.62 -5.87 -14.68
CA SER A 80 17.52 -4.51 -15.24
C SER A 80 16.93 -4.55 -16.65
N ASP A 81 17.35 -5.50 -17.49
CA ASP A 81 16.85 -5.66 -18.84
C ASP A 81 15.36 -6.06 -18.88
N ALA A 82 14.93 -6.95 -17.99
CA ALA A 82 13.51 -7.30 -17.84
C ALA A 82 12.65 -6.11 -17.38
N LEU A 83 13.20 -5.25 -16.51
CA LEU A 83 12.51 -4.03 -16.05
C LEU A 83 12.49 -2.95 -17.13
N LEU A 84 13.56 -2.80 -17.91
CA LEU A 84 13.59 -1.88 -19.04
C LEU A 84 12.67 -2.34 -20.17
N ALA A 85 12.58 -3.65 -20.43
CA ALA A 85 11.59 -4.23 -21.32
C ALA A 85 10.16 -4.00 -20.82
N SER A 86 9.93 -4.10 -19.50
CA SER A 86 8.67 -3.75 -18.85
C SER A 86 8.30 -2.28 -19.04
N SER A 87 9.27 -1.37 -18.98
CA SER A 87 9.06 0.06 -19.21
C SER A 87 8.66 0.35 -20.64
N SER A 88 9.32 -0.31 -21.60
CA SER A 88 8.98 -0.18 -23.02
C SER A 88 7.58 -0.72 -23.32
N MET A 89 7.19 -1.84 -22.70
CA MET A 89 5.81 -2.37 -22.80
C MET A 89 4.78 -1.42 -22.18
N MET A 90 5.12 -0.79 -21.06
CA MET A 90 4.20 0.17 -20.40
C MET A 90 4.03 1.42 -21.24
N ARG A 91 5.12 1.99 -21.79
CA ARG A 91 5.06 3.10 -22.75
C ARG A 91 4.30 2.74 -24.02
N ALA A 92 4.43 1.50 -24.49
CA ALA A 92 3.66 1.01 -25.63
C ALA A 92 2.16 0.90 -25.33
N HIS A 93 1.78 0.52 -24.10
CA HIS A 93 0.37 0.50 -23.67
C HIS A 93 -0.21 1.90 -23.52
N THR A 94 0.55 2.85 -22.93
CA THR A 94 0.14 4.25 -22.83
C THR A 94 0.08 4.94 -24.19
N ALA A 95 1.04 4.63 -25.08
CA ALA A 95 1.05 5.16 -26.44
C ALA A 95 -0.09 4.61 -27.35
N ALA A 96 -0.60 3.41 -27.05
CA ALA A 96 -1.73 2.81 -27.78
C ALA A 96 -3.11 3.34 -27.35
N GLY A 97 -3.17 4.21 -26.31
CA GLY A 97 -4.39 4.92 -25.90
C GLY A 97 -5.52 4.05 -25.33
N ALA A 98 -5.34 2.75 -25.20
CA ALA A 98 -6.35 1.83 -24.67
C ALA A 98 -5.94 1.36 -23.28
N MET A 99 -6.65 1.87 -22.26
CA MET A 99 -6.54 1.32 -20.90
C MET A 99 -7.07 -0.12 -20.87
N PRO A 100 -6.42 -1.04 -20.10
CA PRO A 100 -6.93 -2.41 -19.97
C PRO A 100 -8.35 -2.42 -19.42
N GLU A 101 -9.16 -3.36 -19.93
CA GLU A 101 -10.51 -3.55 -19.43
C GLU A 101 -10.54 -3.87 -17.95
N ARG A 102 -11.51 -3.32 -17.24
CA ARG A 102 -11.76 -3.56 -15.82
C ARG A 102 -12.33 -4.96 -15.58
N GLY A 103 -12.17 -5.44 -14.35
CA GLY A 103 -12.69 -6.74 -13.96
C GLY A 103 -14.21 -6.82 -14.08
N ASN A 104 -14.68 -7.89 -14.71
CA ASN A 104 -16.10 -8.22 -14.78
C ASN A 104 -16.46 -9.21 -13.67
N VAL A 105 -17.27 -8.77 -12.71
CA VAL A 105 -17.67 -9.59 -11.54
C VAL A 105 -18.46 -10.84 -11.94
N THR A 106 -19.17 -10.81 -13.07
CA THR A 106 -19.96 -11.96 -13.55
C THR A 106 -19.10 -13.17 -13.91
N THR A 107 -17.80 -12.97 -14.14
CA THR A 107 -16.83 -14.05 -14.38
C THR A 107 -16.26 -14.64 -13.10
N ALA A 108 -16.41 -13.97 -11.96
CA ALA A 108 -15.92 -14.43 -10.67
C ALA A 108 -16.85 -15.49 -10.04
N ARG A 109 -16.24 -16.42 -9.31
CA ARG A 109 -16.97 -17.34 -8.45
C ARG A 109 -16.91 -16.84 -7.01
N ARG A 110 -18.07 -16.67 -6.37
CA ARG A 110 -18.15 -16.39 -4.94
C ARG A 110 -18.01 -17.71 -4.18
N ARG A 111 -17.11 -17.72 -3.20
CA ARG A 111 -16.91 -18.86 -2.28
C ARG A 111 -17.07 -18.40 -0.83
N ARG A 112 -17.37 -19.38 0.02
CA ARG A 112 -17.47 -19.20 1.47
C ARG A 112 -16.47 -20.12 2.15
N ILE A 113 -15.84 -19.61 3.21
CA ILE A 113 -14.90 -20.33 4.03
C ILE A 113 -15.15 -20.03 5.50
N ALA A 114 -15.19 -21.04 6.36
CA ALA A 114 -15.34 -20.88 7.80
C ALA A 114 -13.95 -20.74 8.45
N VAL A 115 -13.72 -19.60 9.11
CA VAL A 115 -12.44 -19.31 9.78
C VAL A 115 -12.70 -18.65 11.13
N GLY A 116 -12.16 -19.24 12.20
CA GLY A 116 -12.32 -18.68 13.55
C GLY A 116 -13.78 -18.63 14.03
N GLY A 117 -14.63 -19.54 13.56
CA GLY A 117 -16.06 -19.57 13.90
C GLY A 117 -16.91 -18.57 13.08
N LEU A 118 -16.33 -17.87 12.11
CA LEU A 118 -17.02 -16.93 11.24
C LEU A 118 -17.08 -17.45 9.81
N ASP A 119 -18.22 -17.29 9.16
CA ASP A 119 -18.36 -17.48 7.72
C ASP A 119 -17.83 -16.24 7.01
N ARG A 120 -16.80 -16.42 6.17
CA ARG A 120 -16.18 -15.37 5.37
C ARG A 120 -16.35 -15.68 3.89
N ASN A 121 -16.41 -14.64 3.09
CA ASN A 121 -16.57 -14.76 1.64
C ASN A 121 -15.32 -14.28 0.90
N TYR A 122 -15.14 -14.81 -0.31
CA TYR A 122 -14.16 -14.29 -1.27
C TYR A 122 -14.61 -14.55 -2.70
N LEU A 123 -14.10 -13.76 -3.63
CA LEU A 123 -14.23 -13.98 -5.06
C LEU A 123 -12.97 -14.67 -5.57
N VAL A 124 -13.13 -15.60 -6.50
CA VAL A 124 -12.00 -16.22 -7.22
C VAL A 124 -12.32 -16.26 -8.71
N GLN A 125 -11.32 -15.94 -9.53
CA GLN A 125 -11.44 -16.01 -10.97
C GLN A 125 -11.16 -17.44 -11.46
N PRO A 126 -12.07 -18.04 -12.24
CA PRO A 126 -11.73 -19.24 -13.00
C PRO A 126 -10.81 -18.85 -14.18
N VAL A 127 -9.68 -19.52 -14.31
CA VAL A 127 -8.81 -19.39 -15.48
C VAL A 127 -9.12 -20.50 -16.46
N PRO A 128 -9.63 -20.21 -17.68
CA PRO A 128 -9.91 -21.23 -18.68
C PRO A 128 -8.64 -22.03 -19.03
N GLY A 129 -8.75 -23.34 -19.10
CA GLY A 129 -7.62 -24.21 -19.44
C GLY A 129 -6.61 -24.47 -18.30
N ALA A 130 -6.82 -23.92 -17.10
CA ALA A 130 -5.90 -24.06 -15.96
C ALA A 130 -5.56 -25.50 -15.59
N ARG A 131 -6.48 -26.45 -15.76
CA ARG A 131 -6.27 -27.87 -15.41
C ARG A 131 -5.19 -28.58 -16.22
N GLY A 132 -4.76 -28.02 -17.34
CA GLY A 132 -3.69 -28.56 -18.19
C GLY A 132 -2.37 -27.77 -18.16
N ALA A 133 -2.37 -26.59 -17.57
CA ALA A 133 -1.27 -25.61 -17.66
C ALA A 133 -0.25 -25.67 -16.49
N GLY A 134 -0.39 -26.62 -15.55
CA GLY A 134 0.40 -26.65 -14.32
C GLY A 134 -0.20 -25.75 -13.24
N ARG A 135 0.62 -25.35 -12.26
CA ARG A 135 0.20 -24.45 -11.17
C ARG A 135 0.26 -23.00 -11.61
N LEU A 136 -0.72 -22.22 -11.18
CA LEU A 136 -0.89 -20.83 -11.57
C LEU A 136 -0.44 -19.86 -10.47
N PRO A 137 0.23 -18.74 -10.80
CA PRO A 137 0.45 -17.66 -9.85
C PRO A 137 -0.88 -17.18 -9.24
N VAL A 138 -0.85 -16.80 -7.96
CA VAL A 138 -2.03 -16.35 -7.22
C VAL A 138 -1.83 -14.90 -6.81
N VAL A 139 -2.73 -14.01 -7.20
CA VAL A 139 -2.77 -12.61 -6.78
C VAL A 139 -3.96 -12.41 -5.83
N VAL A 140 -3.67 -12.18 -4.54
CA VAL A 140 -4.66 -11.81 -3.53
C VAL A 140 -4.86 -10.29 -3.58
N LEU A 141 -6.09 -9.86 -3.87
CA LEU A 141 -6.46 -8.46 -4.12
C LEU A 141 -7.38 -7.96 -3.00
N LEU A 142 -6.89 -7.02 -2.17
CA LEU A 142 -7.59 -6.51 -0.99
C LEU A 142 -8.24 -5.16 -1.26
N HIS A 143 -9.55 -5.08 -0.98
CA HIS A 143 -10.34 -3.86 -1.16
C HIS A 143 -10.02 -2.78 -0.12
N GLY A 144 -10.36 -1.53 -0.42
CA GLY A 144 -10.26 -0.38 0.48
C GLY A 144 -11.34 -0.38 1.58
N GLY A 145 -11.24 0.58 2.49
CA GLY A 145 -12.25 0.77 3.54
C GLY A 145 -13.62 1.10 2.95
N SER A 146 -14.67 0.55 3.55
CA SER A 146 -16.07 0.69 3.12
C SER A 146 -16.37 0.13 1.72
N GLN A 147 -15.38 -0.47 1.05
CA GLN A 147 -15.54 -1.20 -0.21
C GLN A 147 -15.80 -2.69 0.04
N SER A 148 -16.21 -3.38 -1.00
CA SER A 148 -16.38 -4.84 -1.06
C SER A 148 -15.33 -5.50 -1.97
N ALA A 149 -15.28 -6.83 -1.95
CA ALA A 149 -14.49 -7.60 -2.91
C ALA A 149 -14.93 -7.34 -4.36
N GLU A 150 -16.22 -7.09 -4.59
CA GLU A 150 -16.73 -6.74 -5.91
C GLU A 150 -16.32 -5.35 -6.37
N ASP A 151 -16.22 -4.38 -5.45
CA ASP A 151 -15.81 -3.03 -5.79
C ASP A 151 -14.36 -3.04 -6.26
N ILE A 152 -13.42 -3.60 -5.49
CA ILE A 152 -12.02 -3.67 -5.93
C ILE A 152 -11.83 -4.52 -7.19
N TRP A 153 -12.69 -5.53 -7.40
CA TRP A 153 -12.68 -6.33 -8.62
C TRP A 153 -12.98 -5.49 -9.85
N ARG A 154 -13.96 -4.56 -9.75
CA ARG A 154 -14.33 -3.62 -10.82
C ARG A 154 -13.34 -2.47 -10.94
N ASP A 155 -12.73 -2.06 -9.85
CA ASP A 155 -11.86 -0.89 -9.79
C ASP A 155 -10.46 -1.14 -10.37
N THR A 156 -10.10 -2.39 -10.68
CA THR A 156 -8.78 -2.76 -11.21
C THR A 156 -8.87 -3.61 -12.47
N SER A 157 -7.85 -3.57 -13.29
CA SER A 157 -7.69 -4.44 -14.48
C SER A 157 -7.13 -5.83 -14.14
N LEU A 158 -6.73 -6.10 -12.87
CA LEU A 158 -6.10 -7.37 -12.49
C LEU A 158 -6.91 -8.60 -12.88
N PRO A 159 -8.25 -8.67 -12.71
CA PRO A 159 -9.00 -9.85 -13.13
C PRO A 159 -8.93 -10.10 -14.64
N THR A 160 -9.04 -9.06 -15.46
CA THR A 160 -8.92 -9.18 -16.93
C THR A 160 -7.50 -9.58 -17.33
N LEU A 161 -6.48 -9.00 -16.67
CA LEU A 161 -5.09 -9.40 -16.86
C LEU A 161 -4.87 -10.87 -16.46
N GLY A 162 -5.45 -11.32 -15.33
CA GLY A 162 -5.35 -12.69 -14.86
C GLY A 162 -5.89 -13.71 -15.87
N ALA A 163 -7.05 -13.40 -16.48
CA ALA A 163 -7.64 -14.24 -17.53
C ALA A 163 -6.74 -14.32 -18.77
N ARG A 164 -6.10 -13.22 -19.14
CA ARG A 164 -5.25 -13.11 -20.34
C ARG A 164 -3.86 -13.69 -20.14
N GLU A 165 -3.24 -13.40 -18.98
CA GLU A 165 -1.83 -13.73 -18.70
C GLU A 165 -1.65 -15.06 -17.97
N GLY A 166 -2.75 -15.70 -17.51
CA GLY A 166 -2.72 -17.01 -16.87
C GLY A 166 -2.36 -16.97 -15.39
N PHE A 167 -2.95 -16.07 -14.60
CA PHE A 167 -2.84 -16.09 -13.14
C PHE A 167 -4.21 -15.98 -12.46
N LEU A 168 -4.32 -16.54 -11.26
CA LEU A 168 -5.53 -16.49 -10.45
C LEU A 168 -5.63 -15.13 -9.74
N VAL A 169 -6.78 -14.50 -9.78
CA VAL A 169 -7.12 -13.37 -8.93
C VAL A 169 -8.10 -13.82 -7.86
N VAL A 170 -7.82 -13.46 -6.63
CA VAL A 170 -8.63 -13.80 -5.45
C VAL A 170 -8.89 -12.53 -4.67
N ALA A 171 -10.16 -12.17 -4.49
CA ALA A 171 -10.55 -10.99 -3.72
C ALA A 171 -11.34 -11.41 -2.47
N PRO A 172 -10.68 -11.50 -1.31
CA PRO A 172 -11.35 -11.74 -0.03
C PRO A 172 -12.19 -10.55 0.40
N GLU A 173 -13.28 -10.83 1.12
CA GLU A 173 -14.17 -9.83 1.70
C GLU A 173 -13.84 -9.60 3.18
N ALA A 174 -13.54 -8.37 3.56
CA ALA A 174 -13.36 -8.00 4.95
C ALA A 174 -14.70 -8.00 5.71
N LEU A 175 -14.67 -8.32 7.00
CA LEU A 175 -15.87 -8.22 7.85
C LEU A 175 -16.27 -6.74 7.93
N ASP A 176 -17.57 -6.46 7.77
CA ASP A 176 -18.13 -5.11 7.74
C ASP A 176 -17.36 -4.14 6.81
N ARG A 177 -16.75 -4.68 5.74
CA ARG A 177 -15.96 -3.92 4.76
C ARG A 177 -14.73 -3.22 5.34
N HIS A 178 -14.19 -3.73 6.45
CA HIS A 178 -13.03 -3.18 7.15
C HIS A 178 -12.06 -4.28 7.56
N TRP A 179 -10.79 -4.09 7.28
CA TRP A 179 -9.71 -4.99 7.66
C TRP A 179 -9.21 -4.68 9.08
N ASN A 180 -8.85 -5.69 9.83
CA ASN A 180 -8.08 -5.51 11.05
C ASN A 180 -6.59 -5.33 10.70
N ASP A 181 -6.16 -4.12 10.47
CA ASP A 181 -4.81 -3.76 10.01
C ASP A 181 -3.88 -3.21 11.12
N VAL A 182 -4.23 -3.42 12.38
CA VAL A 182 -3.57 -2.95 13.62
C VAL A 182 -3.55 -1.43 13.85
N ARG A 183 -4.14 -0.61 13.00
CA ARG A 183 -4.30 0.82 13.28
C ARG A 183 -5.31 1.08 14.40
N GLY A 184 -5.99 0.03 14.86
CA GLY A 184 -6.83 0.04 16.06
C GLY A 184 -8.11 0.85 15.90
N ALA A 185 -8.42 1.60 16.93
CA ALA A 185 -9.70 2.23 17.21
C ALA A 185 -10.20 3.29 16.22
N SER A 186 -9.50 3.55 15.12
CA SER A 186 -10.01 4.51 14.12
C SER A 186 -11.32 4.08 13.45
N ILE A 187 -11.79 2.86 13.76
CA ILE A 187 -13.11 2.35 13.36
C ILE A 187 -13.84 1.92 14.62
N ALA A 188 -14.12 2.90 15.48
CA ALA A 188 -14.82 2.67 16.74
C ALA A 188 -16.15 1.94 16.50
N GLY A 189 -16.30 0.78 17.15
CA GLY A 189 -17.53 -0.01 17.12
C GLY A 189 -17.61 -1.05 16.00
N SER A 190 -16.65 -1.17 15.08
CA SER A 190 -16.66 -2.26 14.13
C SER A 190 -16.10 -3.57 14.75
N PRO A 191 -16.82 -4.70 14.69
CA PRO A 191 -16.30 -6.01 15.08
C PRO A 191 -15.08 -6.43 14.24
N ALA A 192 -14.84 -5.79 13.09
CA ALA A 192 -13.65 -5.99 12.26
C ALA A 192 -12.34 -5.79 13.03
N SER A 193 -12.31 -4.95 14.07
CA SER A 193 -11.10 -4.70 14.87
C SER A 193 -10.65 -5.89 15.73
N THR A 194 -11.48 -6.89 15.92
CA THR A 194 -11.22 -8.07 16.78
C THR A 194 -11.00 -9.36 16.02
N VAL A 195 -11.28 -9.39 14.70
CA VAL A 195 -11.13 -10.61 13.91
C VAL A 195 -9.69 -10.82 13.44
N ASP A 196 -9.32 -12.08 13.27
CA ASP A 196 -8.00 -12.45 12.75
C ASP A 196 -8.01 -12.54 11.21
N ASP A 197 -7.84 -11.39 10.57
CA ASP A 197 -7.78 -11.33 9.11
C ASP A 197 -6.50 -11.96 8.53
N VAL A 198 -5.41 -12.02 9.27
CA VAL A 198 -4.21 -12.74 8.84
C VAL A 198 -4.51 -14.25 8.71
N ARG A 199 -5.17 -14.82 9.70
CA ARG A 199 -5.62 -16.24 9.65
C ARG A 199 -6.62 -16.47 8.52
N PHE A 200 -7.56 -15.54 8.30
CA PHE A 200 -8.52 -15.64 7.20
C PHE A 200 -7.81 -15.63 5.83
N LEU A 201 -6.92 -14.70 5.60
CA LEU A 201 -6.18 -14.60 4.33
C LEU A 201 -5.28 -15.82 4.08
N ARG A 202 -4.63 -16.36 5.13
CA ARG A 202 -3.90 -17.64 5.04
C ARG A 202 -4.80 -18.79 4.62
N ALA A 203 -6.01 -18.88 5.20
CA ALA A 203 -6.96 -19.94 4.87
C ALA A 203 -7.45 -19.83 3.42
N VAL A 204 -7.75 -18.62 2.94
CA VAL A 204 -8.12 -18.38 1.53
C VAL A 204 -7.00 -18.78 0.59
N ILE A 205 -5.75 -18.38 0.87
CA ILE A 205 -4.58 -18.77 0.08
C ILE A 205 -4.44 -20.30 0.02
N ALA A 206 -4.53 -20.98 1.16
CA ALA A 206 -4.43 -22.44 1.22
C ALA A 206 -5.54 -23.14 0.42
N GLU A 207 -6.78 -22.64 0.50
CA GLU A 207 -7.90 -23.20 -0.25
C GLU A 207 -7.73 -23.04 -1.76
N VAL A 208 -7.29 -21.86 -2.22
CA VAL A 208 -7.04 -21.58 -3.66
C VAL A 208 -5.88 -22.42 -4.20
N ILE A 209 -4.82 -22.62 -3.41
CA ILE A 209 -3.73 -23.53 -3.77
C ILE A 209 -4.23 -24.96 -3.95
N ALA A 210 -5.10 -25.42 -3.04
CA ALA A 210 -5.60 -26.79 -3.05
C ALA A 210 -6.66 -27.04 -4.13
N GLN A 211 -7.58 -26.08 -4.36
CA GLN A 211 -8.76 -26.29 -5.19
C GLN A 211 -8.65 -25.72 -6.61
N ASP A 212 -7.84 -24.66 -6.80
CA ASP A 212 -7.74 -23.93 -8.07
C ASP A 212 -6.37 -24.07 -8.74
N HIS A 213 -5.55 -25.03 -8.32
CA HIS A 213 -4.20 -25.25 -8.84
C HIS A 213 -3.25 -24.05 -8.63
N GLY A 214 -3.45 -23.23 -7.58
CA GLY A 214 -2.55 -22.16 -7.23
C GLY A 214 -1.13 -22.66 -6.93
N ASP A 215 -0.13 -21.88 -7.35
CA ASP A 215 1.28 -22.17 -7.06
C ASP A 215 1.66 -21.62 -5.68
N PRO A 216 1.98 -22.47 -4.69
CA PRO A 216 2.39 -22.02 -3.37
C PRO A 216 3.70 -21.21 -3.36
N SER A 217 4.52 -21.32 -4.42
CA SER A 217 5.75 -20.57 -4.58
C SER A 217 5.56 -19.22 -5.27
N ALA A 218 4.37 -18.96 -5.81
CA ALA A 218 4.03 -17.78 -6.60
C ALA A 218 2.75 -17.09 -6.09
N VAL A 219 2.68 -16.87 -4.78
CA VAL A 219 1.58 -16.14 -4.14
C VAL A 219 2.00 -14.68 -3.96
N PHE A 220 1.13 -13.79 -4.40
CA PHE A 220 1.30 -12.34 -4.36
C PHE A 220 0.13 -11.69 -3.63
N MET A 221 0.38 -10.54 -3.00
CA MET A 221 -0.70 -9.77 -2.36
C MET A 221 -0.60 -8.30 -2.76
N VAL A 222 -1.75 -7.73 -3.08
CA VAL A 222 -1.89 -6.29 -3.33
C VAL A 222 -3.17 -5.79 -2.67
N GLY A 223 -3.12 -4.59 -2.10
CA GLY A 223 -4.29 -3.93 -1.56
C GLY A 223 -4.30 -2.44 -1.84
N SER A 224 -5.49 -1.88 -1.94
CA SER A 224 -5.69 -0.44 -2.10
C SER A 224 -6.16 0.19 -0.79
N SER A 225 -5.61 1.35 -0.41
CA SER A 225 -6.03 2.09 0.79
C SER A 225 -6.00 1.20 2.03
N HIS A 226 -7.14 0.95 2.67
CA HIS A 226 -7.26 0.05 3.82
C HIS A 226 -6.73 -1.37 3.51
N GLY A 227 -6.98 -1.89 2.31
CA GLY A 227 -6.39 -3.17 1.86
C GLY A 227 -4.87 -3.13 1.76
N GLY A 228 -4.29 -1.97 1.44
CA GLY A 228 -2.83 -1.80 1.43
C GLY A 228 -2.24 -1.83 2.84
N PHE A 229 -2.90 -1.26 3.84
CA PHE A 229 -2.50 -1.40 5.25
C PHE A 229 -2.57 -2.86 5.69
N MET A 230 -3.63 -3.59 5.30
CA MET A 230 -3.75 -5.01 5.59
C MET A 230 -2.68 -5.84 4.87
N THR A 231 -2.31 -5.48 3.65
CA THR A 231 -1.19 -6.11 2.93
C THR A 231 0.13 -5.93 3.70
N MET A 232 0.39 -4.75 4.24
CA MET A 232 1.58 -4.49 5.07
C MET A 232 1.54 -5.30 6.36
N ARG A 233 0.38 -5.39 7.03
CA ARG A 233 0.20 -6.24 8.19
C ARG A 233 0.47 -7.71 7.88
N PHE A 234 -0.15 -8.23 6.83
CA PHE A 234 0.05 -9.62 6.41
C PHE A 234 1.52 -9.91 6.09
N ALA A 235 2.20 -9.00 5.40
CA ALA A 235 3.63 -9.13 5.10
C ALA A 235 4.51 -9.13 6.36
N CYS A 236 4.12 -8.42 7.42
CA CYS A 236 4.82 -8.43 8.70
C CYS A 236 4.58 -9.70 9.51
N ASP A 237 3.36 -10.25 9.49
CA ASP A 237 2.93 -11.35 10.35
C ASP A 237 3.03 -12.72 9.65
N ALA A 238 2.98 -12.74 8.31
CA ALA A 238 2.84 -13.93 7.48
C ALA A 238 3.59 -13.81 6.12
N GLY A 239 4.59 -12.96 6.03
CA GLY A 239 5.30 -12.67 4.78
C GLY A 239 5.96 -13.88 4.11
N GLU A 240 6.21 -14.97 4.85
CA GLU A 240 6.72 -16.22 4.29
C GLU A 240 5.76 -16.87 3.28
N ALA A 241 4.47 -16.57 3.35
CA ALA A 241 3.47 -17.03 2.40
C ALA A 241 3.48 -16.27 1.07
N LEU A 242 4.23 -15.16 0.98
CA LEU A 242 4.23 -14.30 -0.20
C LEU A 242 5.56 -14.34 -0.95
N ARG A 243 5.50 -14.27 -2.27
CA ARG A 243 6.67 -14.08 -3.14
C ARG A 243 7.02 -12.61 -3.31
N ALA A 244 6.03 -11.74 -3.48
CA ALA A 244 6.15 -10.29 -3.47
C ALA A 244 4.83 -9.65 -3.05
N ALA A 245 4.85 -8.35 -2.73
CA ALA A 245 3.65 -7.62 -2.37
C ALA A 245 3.63 -6.20 -2.96
N ALA A 246 2.42 -5.61 -2.98
CA ALA A 246 2.21 -4.25 -3.44
C ALA A 246 1.20 -3.50 -2.56
N SER A 247 1.39 -2.20 -2.40
CA SER A 247 0.43 -1.31 -1.76
C SER A 247 0.09 -0.14 -2.67
N LEU A 248 -1.19 0.08 -2.88
CA LEU A 248 -1.72 1.20 -3.62
C LEU A 248 -2.35 2.19 -2.64
N LEU A 249 -1.98 3.46 -2.71
CA LEU A 249 -2.60 4.54 -1.93
C LEU A 249 -2.56 4.29 -0.40
N SER A 250 -1.46 3.72 0.09
CA SER A 250 -1.26 3.42 1.50
C SER A 250 0.19 3.60 1.89
N THR A 251 0.42 3.97 3.14
CA THR A 251 1.74 4.14 3.73
C THR A 251 1.87 3.34 5.02
N MET A 252 3.08 3.04 5.46
CA MET A 252 3.34 2.17 6.60
C MET A 252 2.88 2.78 7.92
N PRO A 253 1.94 2.15 8.66
CA PRO A 253 1.63 2.57 10.01
C PRO A 253 2.86 2.47 10.89
N ASP A 254 3.17 3.53 11.64
CA ASP A 254 4.40 3.58 12.41
C ASP A 254 4.45 2.53 13.54
N ALA A 255 3.32 2.25 14.18
CA ALA A 255 3.20 1.18 15.16
C ALA A 255 3.48 -0.20 14.55
N LEU A 256 3.00 -0.46 13.33
CA LEU A 256 3.28 -1.70 12.61
C LEU A 256 4.77 -1.80 12.24
N ALA A 257 5.36 -0.70 11.77
CA ALA A 257 6.77 -0.66 11.40
C ALA A 257 7.71 -1.00 12.55
N ARG A 258 7.41 -0.51 13.76
CA ARG A 258 8.19 -0.81 14.97
C ARG A 258 8.12 -2.28 15.39
N ASN A 259 7.01 -2.96 15.09
CA ASN A 259 6.74 -4.34 15.52
C ASN A 259 6.79 -5.37 14.39
N CYS A 260 7.13 -4.95 13.18
CA CYS A 260 7.13 -5.81 12.00
C CYS A 260 8.20 -6.90 12.08
N LYS A 261 7.79 -8.15 12.14
CA LYS A 261 8.67 -9.32 12.27
C LYS A 261 9.01 -9.97 10.93
N SER A 262 8.56 -9.38 9.78
CA SER A 262 8.69 -9.97 8.44
C SER A 262 9.81 -11.01 8.34
N PRO A 263 9.49 -12.29 8.14
CA PRO A 263 10.45 -13.38 8.35
C PRO A 263 11.48 -13.50 7.22
N ARG A 264 11.25 -12.83 6.09
CA ARG A 264 12.16 -12.86 4.94
C ARG A 264 12.13 -11.55 4.13
N PRO A 265 13.17 -11.30 3.30
CA PRO A 265 13.16 -10.25 2.30
C PRO A 265 11.95 -10.39 1.35
N LEU A 266 11.18 -9.32 1.18
CA LEU A 266 10.00 -9.31 0.34
C LEU A 266 10.06 -8.13 -0.64
N PRO A 267 10.17 -8.39 -1.96
CA PRO A 267 10.08 -7.34 -2.98
C PRO A 267 8.77 -6.58 -2.87
N TRP A 268 8.83 -5.25 -2.97
CA TRP A 268 7.69 -4.38 -2.73
C TRP A 268 7.47 -3.38 -3.86
N LEU A 269 6.20 -3.20 -4.24
CA LEU A 269 5.76 -2.07 -5.05
C LEU A 269 4.89 -1.14 -4.19
N ALA A 270 5.29 0.12 -4.06
CA ALA A 270 4.49 1.16 -3.43
C ALA A 270 4.00 2.15 -4.49
N VAL A 271 2.69 2.46 -4.51
CA VAL A 271 2.09 3.42 -5.46
C VAL A 271 1.29 4.45 -4.68
N ASN A 272 1.68 5.73 -4.77
CA ASN A 272 1.08 6.80 -3.97
C ASN A 272 0.92 8.09 -4.76
N GLY A 273 -0.21 8.78 -4.55
CA GLY A 273 -0.49 10.12 -5.08
C GLY A 273 0.08 11.23 -4.21
N THR A 274 0.68 12.27 -4.81
CA THR A 274 1.27 13.38 -4.04
C THR A 274 0.23 14.35 -3.46
N LEU A 275 -0.99 14.35 -4.01
CA LEU A 275 -2.13 15.15 -3.52
C LEU A 275 -3.20 14.28 -2.84
N ASP A 276 -2.83 13.11 -2.33
CA ASP A 276 -3.74 12.21 -1.64
C ASP A 276 -4.27 12.84 -0.34
N PRO A 277 -5.58 13.17 -0.26
CA PRO A 277 -6.15 13.78 0.94
C PRO A 277 -6.50 12.74 2.01
N ALA A 278 -6.56 11.45 1.69
CA ALA A 278 -6.92 10.39 2.61
C ALA A 278 -5.71 9.77 3.31
N VAL A 279 -4.67 9.47 2.54
CA VAL A 279 -3.38 8.95 3.04
C VAL A 279 -2.28 9.87 2.56
N PRO A 280 -1.91 10.90 3.34
CA PRO A 280 -0.97 11.93 2.90
C PRO A 280 0.38 11.35 2.47
N PHE A 281 0.88 11.78 1.30
CA PHE A 281 2.17 11.36 0.77
C PHE A 281 3.34 11.64 1.75
N ALA A 282 3.27 12.77 2.44
CA ALA A 282 4.26 13.17 3.45
C ALA A 282 4.18 12.38 4.77
N GLY A 283 3.17 11.49 4.89
CA GLY A 283 2.88 10.81 6.14
C GLY A 283 1.99 11.63 7.07
N GLN A 284 1.78 11.13 8.27
CA GLN A 284 0.87 11.72 9.25
C GLN A 284 1.39 11.49 10.66
N VAL A 285 1.36 12.52 11.50
CA VAL A 285 1.72 12.38 12.92
C VAL A 285 0.58 11.75 13.72
N ASP A 286 0.92 11.11 14.83
CA ASP A 286 -0.04 10.53 15.76
C ASP A 286 -0.94 11.61 16.37
N GLY A 287 -2.20 11.25 16.61
CA GLY A 287 -3.18 12.18 17.17
C GLY A 287 -3.76 13.20 16.17
N THR A 288 -3.40 13.14 14.89
CA THR A 288 -4.06 13.94 13.85
C THR A 288 -5.57 13.65 13.84
N VAL A 289 -6.41 14.69 13.97
CA VAL A 289 -7.87 14.54 13.93
C VAL A 289 -8.36 14.81 12.53
N ARG A 290 -9.07 13.84 11.94
CA ARG A 290 -9.71 13.97 10.62
C ARG A 290 -11.15 13.50 10.70
N ARG A 291 -12.09 14.32 10.21
CA ARG A 291 -13.54 14.03 10.27
C ARG A 291 -14.02 13.64 11.68
N GLY A 292 -13.41 14.22 12.72
CA GLY A 292 -13.72 13.94 14.11
C GLY A 292 -13.09 12.68 14.71
N GLU A 293 -12.28 11.95 13.95
CA GLU A 293 -11.58 10.74 14.39
C GLU A 293 -10.07 10.99 14.59
N THR A 294 -9.52 10.43 15.65
CA THR A 294 -8.08 10.43 15.88
C THR A 294 -7.42 9.39 15.00
N GLN A 295 -6.45 9.82 14.22
CA GLN A 295 -5.74 8.98 13.26
C GLN A 295 -4.42 8.50 13.83
N ALA A 296 -4.02 7.25 13.48
CA ALA A 296 -2.72 6.70 13.81
C ALA A 296 -1.60 7.37 13.00
N ALA A 297 -0.38 7.38 13.55
CA ALA A 297 0.80 7.84 12.83
C ALA A 297 1.09 6.98 11.60
N LEU A 298 1.36 7.64 10.48
CA LEU A 298 1.74 7.02 9.21
C LEU A 298 3.10 7.57 8.78
N ARG A 299 3.99 6.70 8.34
CA ARG A 299 5.22 7.10 7.65
C ARG A 299 4.91 7.75 6.31
N SER A 300 5.84 8.55 5.80
CA SER A 300 5.72 9.05 4.43
C SER A 300 5.73 7.90 3.41
N ALA A 301 5.25 8.17 2.19
CA ALA A 301 5.32 7.21 1.09
C ALA A 301 6.78 6.81 0.80
N ASN A 302 7.70 7.77 0.85
CA ASN A 302 9.14 7.53 0.65
C ASN A 302 9.74 6.66 1.77
N ASP A 303 9.37 6.90 3.04
CA ASP A 303 9.85 6.10 4.17
C ASP A 303 9.21 4.71 4.17
N THR A 304 7.98 4.58 3.72
CA THR A 304 7.31 3.29 3.49
C THR A 304 8.07 2.47 2.45
N PHE A 305 8.38 3.06 1.30
CA PHE A 305 9.17 2.39 0.26
C PHE A 305 10.56 2.01 0.77
N ARG A 306 11.25 2.93 1.43
CA ARG A 306 12.57 2.67 2.02
C ARG A 306 12.51 1.52 3.02
N PHE A 307 11.53 1.49 3.91
CA PHE A 307 11.34 0.43 4.89
C PHE A 307 11.30 -0.97 4.26
N TRP A 308 10.51 -1.16 3.21
CA TRP A 308 10.40 -2.45 2.53
C TRP A 308 11.63 -2.79 1.69
N ALA A 309 12.19 -1.82 0.99
CA ALA A 309 13.37 -2.01 0.17
C ALA A 309 14.62 -2.34 1.01
N ASP A 310 14.80 -1.70 2.16
CA ASP A 310 15.90 -1.99 3.09
C ASP A 310 15.75 -3.40 3.68
N ARG A 311 14.53 -3.82 4.05
CA ARG A 311 14.27 -5.19 4.51
C ARG A 311 14.48 -6.24 3.42
N ALA A 312 14.25 -5.90 2.17
CA ALA A 312 14.58 -6.74 1.03
C ALA A 312 16.09 -6.76 0.72
N GLY A 313 16.89 -5.98 1.45
CA GLY A 313 18.34 -5.87 1.26
C GLY A 313 18.71 -5.24 -0.07
N CYS A 314 17.87 -4.35 -0.61
CA CYS A 314 18.11 -3.69 -1.87
C CYS A 314 19.15 -2.57 -1.72
N ALA A 315 20.00 -2.40 -2.75
CA ALA A 315 20.93 -1.28 -2.83
C ALA A 315 20.19 0.08 -2.84
N ALA A 316 20.94 1.17 -2.76
CA ALA A 316 20.41 2.52 -2.94
C ALA A 316 19.64 2.65 -4.28
N PRO A 317 18.79 3.67 -4.45
CA PRO A 317 18.06 3.88 -5.70
C PRO A 317 18.98 3.85 -6.91
N THR A 318 18.70 2.95 -7.85
CA THR A 318 19.56 2.72 -9.02
C THR A 318 19.02 3.39 -10.28
N ALA A 319 17.72 3.68 -10.32
CA ALA A 319 17.09 4.35 -11.45
C ALA A 319 15.87 5.16 -11.03
N ARG A 320 15.65 6.27 -11.74
CA ARG A 320 14.41 7.04 -11.76
C ARG A 320 13.98 7.18 -13.21
N GLU A 321 12.71 6.99 -13.46
CA GLU A 321 12.16 6.98 -14.82
C GLU A 321 10.77 7.61 -14.82
N ALA A 322 10.55 8.55 -15.75
CA ALA A 322 9.20 9.04 -16.04
C ALA A 322 8.43 7.96 -16.79
N LEU A 323 7.29 7.56 -16.25
CA LEU A 323 6.38 6.59 -16.88
C LEU A 323 5.43 7.26 -17.87
N THR A 324 5.12 8.54 -17.64
CA THR A 324 4.27 9.36 -18.51
C THR A 324 4.96 10.69 -18.79
N ASP A 325 4.58 11.35 -19.88
CA ASP A 325 5.12 12.65 -20.24
C ASP A 325 4.74 13.72 -19.21
N GLN A 326 5.74 14.46 -18.73
CA GLN A 326 5.54 15.58 -17.79
C GLN A 326 4.87 16.81 -18.45
N ALA A 327 4.94 16.91 -19.77
CA ALA A 327 4.59 18.11 -20.52
C ALA A 327 3.14 18.12 -21.06
N THR A 328 2.44 17.00 -21.05
CA THR A 328 1.17 16.84 -21.78
C THR A 328 -0.08 17.09 -20.95
N ASP A 329 0.02 17.12 -19.61
CA ASP A 329 -1.11 17.40 -18.74
C ASP A 329 -1.08 18.85 -18.24
N GLU A 330 -2.09 19.66 -18.63
CA GLU A 330 -2.31 21.02 -18.14
C GLU A 330 -2.37 21.13 -16.61
N ARG A 331 -2.65 20.02 -15.92
CA ARG A 331 -2.69 19.91 -14.46
C ARG A 331 -1.35 19.47 -13.87
N HIS A 332 -0.28 19.35 -14.65
CA HIS A 332 1.05 18.89 -14.24
C HIS A 332 1.04 17.51 -13.54
N ARG A 333 0.16 16.61 -13.98
CA ARG A 333 0.09 15.22 -13.49
C ARG A 333 1.00 14.35 -14.34
N TRP A 334 1.81 13.56 -13.67
CA TRP A 334 2.69 12.59 -14.31
C TRP A 334 3.07 11.49 -13.32
N ALA A 335 3.57 10.39 -13.81
CA ALA A 335 4.01 9.27 -13.00
C ALA A 335 5.52 9.07 -13.11
N GLU A 336 6.17 8.88 -11.96
CA GLU A 336 7.59 8.56 -11.84
C GLU A 336 7.74 7.18 -11.18
N ARG A 337 8.66 6.37 -11.72
CA ARG A 337 9.08 5.12 -11.11
C ARG A 337 10.48 5.26 -10.52
N ILE A 338 10.63 4.86 -9.27
CA ILE A 338 11.91 4.78 -8.56
C ILE A 338 12.19 3.30 -8.30
N VAL A 339 13.38 2.84 -8.69
CA VAL A 339 13.78 1.44 -8.59
C VAL A 339 14.96 1.30 -7.63
N ARG A 340 14.87 0.35 -6.71
CA ARG A 340 16.01 -0.16 -5.94
C ARG A 340 16.24 -1.62 -6.32
N SER A 341 17.43 -1.90 -6.83
CA SER A 341 17.85 -3.22 -7.33
C SER A 341 18.85 -3.88 -6.39
N ASN A 342 19.43 -5.01 -6.85
CA ASN A 342 20.40 -5.78 -6.08
C ASN A 342 19.88 -6.19 -4.69
N CYS A 343 18.59 -6.47 -4.58
CA CYS A 343 18.01 -7.04 -3.37
C CYS A 343 18.58 -8.45 -3.13
N VAL A 344 18.51 -8.95 -1.90
CA VAL A 344 19.10 -10.24 -1.47
C VAL A 344 18.72 -11.41 -2.38
N SER A 345 17.51 -11.43 -2.93
CA SER A 345 17.04 -12.46 -3.87
C SER A 345 17.31 -12.13 -5.34
N GLY A 346 18.16 -11.13 -5.64
CA GLY A 346 18.39 -10.61 -7.00
C GLY A 346 17.16 -9.91 -7.60
N GLN A 347 16.15 -9.62 -6.81
CA GLN A 347 14.90 -8.96 -7.21
C GLN A 347 15.01 -7.45 -7.06
N VAL A 348 13.89 -6.75 -7.27
CA VAL A 348 13.83 -5.30 -7.17
C VAL A 348 12.62 -4.87 -6.33
N SER A 349 12.75 -3.76 -5.61
CA SER A 349 11.62 -3.03 -5.04
C SER A 349 11.41 -1.72 -5.82
N GLN A 350 10.16 -1.30 -5.94
CA GLN A 350 9.76 -0.16 -6.75
C GLN A 350 8.83 0.77 -5.99
N GLN A 351 8.97 2.06 -6.25
CA GLN A 351 7.97 3.06 -5.89
C GLN A 351 7.48 3.74 -7.16
N VAL A 352 6.18 3.91 -7.29
CA VAL A 352 5.57 4.76 -8.31
C VAL A 352 4.94 5.95 -7.61
N VAL A 353 5.43 7.13 -7.95
CA VAL A 353 4.92 8.41 -7.46
C VAL A 353 4.01 9.00 -8.52
N LEU A 354 2.75 9.22 -8.15
CA LEU A 354 1.74 9.81 -9.01
C LEU A 354 1.64 11.31 -8.68
N HIS A 355 2.43 12.11 -9.37
CA HIS A 355 2.47 13.56 -9.16
C HIS A 355 1.14 14.20 -9.54
N GLY A 356 0.64 15.10 -8.69
CA GLY A 356 -0.63 15.79 -8.89
C GLY A 356 -1.88 14.90 -8.75
N SER A 357 -1.74 13.67 -8.29
CA SER A 357 -2.84 12.71 -8.14
C SER A 357 -3.24 12.50 -6.69
N GLY A 358 -4.53 12.21 -6.46
CA GLY A 358 -5.15 11.99 -5.16
C GLY A 358 -5.27 10.53 -4.77
N HIS A 359 -6.31 10.22 -3.97
CA HIS A 359 -6.62 8.89 -3.45
C HIS A 359 -7.47 8.09 -4.44
N VAL A 360 -6.96 7.87 -5.65
CA VAL A 360 -7.65 7.19 -6.75
C VAL A 360 -6.76 6.09 -7.28
N ILE A 361 -7.29 4.87 -7.41
CA ILE A 361 -6.54 3.75 -8.02
C ILE A 361 -6.11 4.18 -9.42
N PRO A 362 -4.82 4.03 -9.78
CA PRO A 362 -4.33 4.43 -11.09
C PRO A 362 -5.12 3.76 -12.22
N GLY A 363 -5.53 4.59 -13.18
CA GLY A 363 -6.38 4.16 -14.30
C GLY A 363 -7.89 4.27 -14.04
N LEU A 364 -8.36 4.56 -12.81
CA LEU A 364 -9.75 4.99 -12.60
C LEU A 364 -9.90 6.47 -12.94
N ALA A 365 -11.02 6.79 -13.60
CA ALA A 365 -11.45 8.17 -13.79
C ALA A 365 -12.25 8.65 -12.58
N THR A 366 -12.14 9.92 -12.25
CA THR A 366 -13.08 10.59 -11.33
C THR A 366 -14.11 11.31 -12.19
N ASP A 367 -15.30 10.75 -12.26
CA ASP A 367 -16.33 11.20 -13.24
C ASP A 367 -17.02 12.52 -12.88
N ASN A 368 -16.78 13.04 -11.67
CA ASN A 368 -17.36 14.30 -11.26
C ASN A 368 -16.49 15.13 -10.30
N ARG A 369 -16.67 16.45 -10.33
CA ARG A 369 -15.96 17.40 -9.46
C ARG A 369 -16.18 17.18 -7.97
N LEU A 370 -17.28 16.56 -7.58
CA LEU A 370 -17.57 16.31 -6.17
C LEU A 370 -16.72 15.14 -5.64
N ALA A 371 -16.59 14.07 -6.42
CA ALA A 371 -15.68 12.96 -6.11
C ALA A 371 -14.23 13.46 -6.09
N GLU A 372 -13.82 14.27 -7.08
CA GLU A 372 -12.48 14.85 -7.12
C GLU A 372 -12.16 15.71 -5.87
N ARG A 373 -13.14 16.44 -5.33
CA ARG A 373 -12.97 17.16 -4.05
C ARG A 373 -12.77 16.25 -2.84
N ALA A 374 -13.36 15.07 -2.87
CA ALA A 374 -13.33 14.13 -1.74
C ALA A 374 -12.05 13.28 -1.72
N VAL A 375 -11.60 12.83 -2.89
CA VAL A 375 -10.48 11.90 -3.03
C VAL A 375 -9.27 12.49 -3.77
N GLY A 376 -9.37 13.72 -4.23
CA GLY A 376 -8.34 14.38 -5.05
C GLY A 376 -8.42 13.99 -6.53
N PRO A 377 -7.55 14.57 -7.38
CA PRO A 377 -7.52 14.33 -8.82
C PRO A 377 -7.24 12.86 -9.15
N ALA A 378 -7.79 12.38 -10.27
CA ALA A 378 -7.48 11.06 -10.81
C ALA A 378 -5.99 10.92 -11.14
N ALA A 379 -5.48 9.69 -11.08
CA ALA A 379 -4.11 9.37 -11.46
C ALA A 379 -3.87 9.64 -12.96
N PRO A 380 -2.63 9.91 -13.35
CA PRO A 380 -2.26 10.00 -14.76
C PRO A 380 -2.56 8.67 -15.48
N GLU A 381 -2.41 8.68 -16.81
CA GLU A 381 -2.69 7.53 -17.69
C GLU A 381 -1.72 6.36 -17.49
N VAL A 382 -1.73 5.80 -16.29
CA VAL A 382 -1.08 4.54 -15.93
C VAL A 382 -2.10 3.61 -15.30
N ASP A 383 -2.09 2.34 -15.68
CA ASP A 383 -2.99 1.34 -15.09
C ASP A 383 -2.37 0.66 -13.87
N GLY A 384 -3.05 0.76 -12.72
CA GLY A 384 -2.60 0.17 -11.46
C GLY A 384 -2.46 -1.35 -11.50
N GLY A 385 -3.39 -2.03 -12.17
CA GLY A 385 -3.32 -3.50 -12.32
C GLY A 385 -2.11 -3.94 -13.15
N THR A 386 -1.82 -3.22 -14.23
CA THR A 386 -0.63 -3.47 -15.06
C THR A 386 0.66 -3.22 -14.26
N LEU A 387 0.75 -2.11 -13.52
CA LEU A 387 1.91 -1.83 -12.63
C LEU A 387 2.18 -3.00 -11.68
N VAL A 388 1.12 -3.46 -11.03
CA VAL A 388 1.18 -4.54 -10.05
C VAL A 388 1.61 -5.85 -10.71
N TRP A 389 0.94 -6.24 -11.81
CA TRP A 389 1.27 -7.50 -12.46
C TRP A 389 2.68 -7.52 -13.03
N MET A 390 3.16 -6.44 -13.64
CA MET A 390 4.53 -6.36 -14.15
C MET A 390 5.55 -6.50 -13.02
N HIS A 391 5.32 -5.89 -11.86
CA HIS A 391 6.18 -6.07 -10.69
C HIS A 391 6.21 -7.53 -10.22
N PHE A 392 5.06 -8.20 -10.13
CA PHE A 392 4.96 -9.59 -9.70
C PHE A 392 5.58 -10.55 -10.72
N LYS A 393 5.25 -10.37 -12.01
CA LYS A 393 5.77 -11.18 -13.12
C LYS A 393 7.30 -11.15 -13.19
N ALA A 394 7.91 -9.99 -12.94
CA ALA A 394 9.37 -9.87 -12.90
C ALA A 394 10.03 -10.77 -11.83
N THR A 395 9.32 -11.13 -10.77
CA THR A 395 9.82 -12.05 -9.75
C THR A 395 9.71 -13.52 -10.15
N LEU A 396 8.89 -13.87 -11.15
CA LEU A 396 8.70 -15.24 -11.64
C LEU A 396 9.83 -15.68 -12.60
N LEU A 397 10.49 -14.72 -13.23
CA LEU A 397 11.53 -14.97 -14.24
C LEU A 397 12.90 -15.35 -13.65
N LYS A 398 12.98 -15.62 -12.32
CA LYS A 398 14.23 -15.86 -11.60
C LYS A 398 14.25 -17.20 -10.87
#